data_4ad034dcd839ec342de801bc35ae4c47
#
_entry.id   4ad034dcd839ec342de801bc35ae4c47
#
_cell.length_a   1.000
_cell.length_b   1.000
_cell.length_c   1.000
_cell.angle_alpha   90.00
_cell.angle_beta   90.00
_cell.angle_gamma   90.00
#
_symmetry.space_group_name_H-M   'P 1'
#
loop_
_entity.id
_entity.type
_entity.pdbx_description
1 polymer ?
#
loop_
_entity_poly.entity_id
_entity_poly.type
_entity_poly.pdbx_seq_one_letter_code
_entity_poly.pdbx_strand_id
1 'polypeptide(L)'
;MYDIEINGTSYPVKFGMNFIREINKRVTVAMDAWGGKEENVGLNYYIAKLMDGDLEALQQILFVANKTETPKLNISMLNEWFEDENTDIDAIFKQVTDFLSEANCTKRAYKDIKIAVEEQNQK
;
A
#
# COMPACT_ATOMS: atom_id res chain seq x y z
N MET A 1 -16.01 4.96 3.44
CA MET A 1 -15.24 4.79 2.18
C MET A 1 -14.03 5.70 2.20
N TYR A 2 -12.90 5.21 1.71
CA TYR A 2 -11.67 5.97 1.66
C TYR A 2 -11.50 6.61 0.28
N ASP A 3 -10.95 7.80 0.24
CA ASP A 3 -10.59 8.44 -1.02
C ASP A 3 -9.36 9.32 -0.83
N ILE A 4 -8.75 9.69 -1.96
CA ILE A 4 -7.66 10.65 -2.01
C ILE A 4 -8.03 11.73 -3.01
N GLU A 5 -7.55 12.95 -2.75
CA GLU A 5 -7.83 14.10 -3.62
C GLU A 5 -6.56 14.48 -4.37
N ILE A 6 -6.69 14.55 -5.70
CA ILE A 6 -5.61 14.98 -6.59
C ILE A 6 -6.15 16.09 -7.47
N ASN A 7 -5.60 17.30 -7.34
CA ASN A 7 -5.99 18.48 -8.15
C ASN A 7 -7.50 18.72 -8.14
N GLY A 8 -8.13 18.58 -6.97
CA GLY A 8 -9.56 18.84 -6.79
C GLY A 8 -10.48 17.69 -7.17
N THR A 9 -9.95 16.59 -7.67
CA THR A 9 -10.74 15.40 -8.00
C THR A 9 -10.55 14.32 -6.95
N SER A 10 -11.65 13.74 -6.46
CA SER A 10 -11.62 12.67 -5.49
C SER A 10 -11.52 11.31 -6.19
N TYR A 11 -10.57 10.50 -5.78
CA TYR A 11 -10.35 9.14 -6.30
C TYR A 11 -10.58 8.14 -5.19
N PRO A 12 -11.63 7.31 -5.28
CA PRO A 12 -11.90 6.30 -4.25
C PRO A 12 -10.81 5.23 -4.23
N VAL A 13 -10.49 4.75 -3.04
CA VAL A 13 -9.59 3.62 -2.84
C VAL A 13 -10.28 2.61 -1.92
N LYS A 14 -10.09 1.33 -2.22
CA LYS A 14 -10.74 0.26 -1.47
C LYS A 14 -9.71 -0.75 -1.04
N PHE A 15 -9.59 -0.95 0.28
CA PHE A 15 -8.66 -1.90 0.87
C PHE A 15 -9.42 -3.17 1.28
N GLY A 16 -9.97 -3.85 0.28
CA GLY A 16 -10.76 -5.07 0.44
C GLY A 16 -10.04 -6.30 -0.10
N MET A 17 -10.80 -7.37 -0.34
CA MET A 17 -10.21 -8.64 -0.77
C MET A 17 -9.56 -8.57 -2.15
N ASN A 18 -10.10 -7.77 -3.08
CA ASN A 18 -9.46 -7.59 -4.39
C ASN A 18 -8.10 -6.90 -4.26
N PHE A 19 -8.03 -5.89 -3.40
CA PHE A 19 -6.76 -5.24 -3.10
C PHE A 19 -5.73 -6.25 -2.60
N ILE A 20 -6.12 -7.09 -1.62
CA ILE A 20 -5.22 -8.09 -1.04
C ILE A 20 -4.73 -9.07 -2.10
N ARG A 21 -5.63 -9.60 -2.94
CA ARG A 21 -5.26 -10.55 -3.99
C ARG A 21 -4.29 -9.92 -4.99
N GLU A 22 -4.59 -8.72 -5.44
CA GLU A 22 -3.78 -8.04 -6.45
C GLU A 22 -2.41 -7.61 -5.92
N ILE A 23 -2.36 -7.07 -4.71
CA ILE A 23 -1.09 -6.63 -4.12
C ILE A 23 -0.20 -7.83 -3.78
N ASN A 24 -0.79 -8.94 -3.32
CA ASN A 24 -0.04 -10.16 -2.99
C ASN A 24 0.67 -10.75 -4.19
N LYS A 25 0.06 -10.69 -5.37
CA LYS A 25 0.64 -11.24 -6.60
C LYS A 25 1.88 -10.49 -7.06
N ARG A 26 2.10 -9.27 -6.59
CA ARG A 26 3.20 -8.42 -7.05
C ARG A 26 4.56 -8.81 -6.48
N VAL A 27 4.57 -9.58 -5.39
CA VAL A 27 5.82 -10.07 -4.79
C VAL A 27 5.65 -11.53 -4.45
N THR A 28 6.54 -12.37 -4.97
CA THR A 28 6.59 -13.79 -4.63
C THR A 28 7.95 -14.11 -4.03
N VAL A 29 7.95 -15.02 -3.06
CA VAL A 29 9.15 -15.51 -2.41
C VAL A 29 9.20 -17.02 -2.61
N ALA A 30 10.35 -17.51 -3.06
CA ALA A 30 10.58 -18.94 -3.18
C ALA A 30 10.77 -19.52 -1.76
N MET A 31 9.97 -20.53 -1.42
CA MET A 31 10.02 -21.17 -0.12
C MET A 31 10.75 -22.51 -0.24
N ASP A 32 12.08 -22.45 -0.40
CA ASP A 32 12.89 -23.66 -0.60
C ASP A 32 12.75 -24.67 0.54
N ALA A 33 12.60 -24.19 1.77
CA ALA A 33 12.38 -25.03 2.94
C ALA A 33 11.06 -25.83 2.86
N TRP A 34 10.17 -25.46 1.95
CA TRP A 34 8.87 -26.08 1.77
C TRP A 34 8.72 -26.76 0.42
N GLY A 35 9.82 -27.21 -0.16
CA GLY A 35 9.82 -27.93 -1.41
C GLY A 35 9.79 -27.05 -2.66
N GLY A 36 10.33 -25.84 -2.58
CA GLY A 36 10.43 -24.95 -3.71
C GLY A 36 9.13 -24.25 -4.12
N LYS A 37 8.14 -24.22 -3.24
CA LYS A 37 6.87 -23.52 -3.50
C LYS A 37 7.05 -22.02 -3.40
N GLU A 38 6.39 -21.28 -4.28
CA GLU A 38 6.33 -19.82 -4.23
C GLU A 38 5.17 -19.38 -3.35
N GLU A 39 5.38 -18.32 -2.57
CA GLU A 39 4.33 -17.70 -1.78
C GLU A 39 4.18 -16.23 -2.16
N ASN A 40 2.94 -15.79 -2.34
CA ASN A 40 2.61 -14.41 -2.65
C ASN A 40 2.59 -13.61 -1.36
N VAL A 41 3.53 -12.67 -1.19
CA VAL A 41 3.74 -11.93 0.06
C VAL A 41 3.66 -10.41 -0.14
N GLY A 42 3.00 -9.97 -1.22
CA GLY A 42 2.99 -8.56 -1.57
C GLY A 42 2.39 -7.65 -0.51
N LEU A 43 1.31 -8.08 0.17
CA LEU A 43 0.69 -7.24 1.20
C LEU A 43 1.69 -6.90 2.32
N ASN A 44 2.33 -7.92 2.89
CA ASN A 44 3.29 -7.71 3.97
C ASN A 44 4.49 -6.88 3.50
N TYR A 45 4.99 -7.20 2.30
CA TYR A 45 6.11 -6.49 1.70
C TYR A 45 5.81 -5.00 1.55
N TYR A 46 4.67 -4.65 0.93
CA TYR A 46 4.33 -3.26 0.67
C TYR A 46 3.99 -2.48 1.94
N ILE A 47 3.37 -3.11 2.94
CA ILE A 47 3.14 -2.45 4.22
C ILE A 47 4.46 -2.12 4.90
N ALA A 48 5.41 -3.07 4.94
CA ALA A 48 6.72 -2.84 5.54
C ALA A 48 7.48 -1.72 4.81
N LYS A 49 7.44 -1.72 3.48
CA LYS A 49 8.05 -0.67 2.67
C LYS A 49 7.41 0.69 2.88
N LEU A 50 6.09 0.71 3.02
CA LEU A 50 5.37 1.96 3.32
C LEU A 50 5.84 2.55 4.66
N MET A 51 6.02 1.70 5.66
CA MET A 51 6.52 2.14 6.98
C MET A 51 7.95 2.68 6.91
N ASP A 52 8.75 2.19 5.95
CA ASP A 52 10.11 2.70 5.69
C ASP A 52 10.10 4.01 4.89
N GLY A 53 8.95 4.50 4.49
CA GLY A 53 8.84 5.70 3.68
C GLY A 53 9.14 5.51 2.21
N ASP A 54 8.96 4.30 1.68
CA ASP A 54 9.23 3.98 0.28
C ASP A 54 8.13 4.56 -0.61
N LEU A 55 8.51 5.48 -1.48
CA LEU A 55 7.57 6.21 -2.33
C LEU A 55 6.95 5.32 -3.41
N GLU A 56 7.72 4.37 -3.95
CA GLU A 56 7.20 3.42 -4.93
C GLU A 56 6.13 2.52 -4.31
N ALA A 57 6.33 2.12 -3.05
CA ALA A 57 5.33 1.33 -2.33
C ALA A 57 4.03 2.12 -2.15
N LEU A 58 4.13 3.40 -1.80
CA LEU A 58 2.95 4.26 -1.68
C LEU A 58 2.19 4.33 -3.00
N GLN A 59 2.91 4.51 -4.12
CA GLN A 59 2.32 4.57 -5.44
C GLN A 59 1.59 3.28 -5.80
N GLN A 60 2.23 2.13 -5.57
CA GLN A 60 1.65 0.83 -5.90
C GLN A 60 0.41 0.53 -5.05
N ILE A 61 0.45 0.85 -3.77
CA ILE A 61 -0.69 0.66 -2.88
C ILE A 61 -1.89 1.47 -3.37
N LEU A 62 -1.69 2.74 -3.69
CA LEU A 62 -2.77 3.61 -4.20
C LEU A 62 -3.32 3.11 -5.53
N PHE A 63 -2.44 2.75 -6.45
CA PHE A 63 -2.83 2.25 -7.76
C PHE A 63 -3.69 0.99 -7.66
N VAL A 64 -3.25 0.03 -6.86
CA VAL A 64 -3.97 -1.25 -6.68
C VAL A 64 -5.29 -1.03 -5.94
N ALA A 65 -5.30 -0.18 -4.91
CA ALA A 65 -6.50 0.10 -4.13
C ALA A 65 -7.60 0.80 -4.94
N ASN A 66 -7.23 1.49 -6.02
CA ASN A 66 -8.19 2.18 -6.89
C ASN A 66 -8.68 1.31 -8.06
N LYS A 67 -8.06 0.15 -8.33
CA LYS A 67 -8.32 -0.62 -9.56
C LYS A 67 -9.80 -0.96 -9.78
N THR A 68 -10.55 -1.19 -8.72
CA THR A 68 -11.98 -1.52 -8.81
C THR A 68 -12.89 -0.31 -8.75
N GLU A 69 -12.34 0.87 -8.56
CA GLU A 69 -13.10 2.10 -8.30
C GLU A 69 -13.06 3.05 -9.49
N THR A 70 -13.95 4.04 -9.49
CA THR A 70 -13.98 5.11 -10.49
C THR A 70 -14.13 6.45 -9.79
N PRO A 71 -13.50 7.52 -10.28
CA PRO A 71 -12.59 7.57 -11.43
C PRO A 71 -11.28 6.81 -11.21
N LYS A 72 -10.61 6.45 -12.31
CA LYS A 72 -9.41 5.62 -12.30
C LYS A 72 -8.14 6.44 -12.12
N LEU A 73 -7.26 5.96 -11.26
CA LEU A 73 -5.88 6.41 -11.19
C LEU A 73 -5.05 5.68 -12.25
N ASN A 74 -4.03 6.36 -12.78
CA ASN A 74 -3.02 5.70 -13.59
C ASN A 74 -1.64 6.12 -13.09
N ILE A 75 -0.61 5.37 -13.51
CA ILE A 75 0.74 5.59 -13.01
C ILE A 75 1.29 6.96 -13.41
N SER A 76 0.99 7.42 -14.63
CA SER A 76 1.44 8.72 -15.10
C SER A 76 0.90 9.87 -14.23
N MET A 77 -0.38 9.78 -13.88
CA MET A 77 -1.04 10.75 -13.00
C MET A 77 -0.40 10.76 -11.60
N LEU A 78 -0.13 9.58 -11.06
CA LEU A 78 0.52 9.45 -9.74
C LEU A 78 1.94 9.99 -9.77
N ASN A 79 2.68 9.75 -10.87
CA ASN A 79 4.02 10.31 -11.05
C ASN A 79 3.99 11.83 -11.00
N GLU A 80 3.11 12.45 -11.79
CA GLU A 80 2.98 13.89 -11.82
C GLU A 80 2.61 14.48 -10.47
N TRP A 81 1.70 13.81 -9.76
CA TRP A 81 1.26 14.27 -8.45
C TRP A 81 2.40 14.21 -7.43
N PHE A 82 3.17 13.13 -7.42
CA PHE A 82 4.29 12.98 -6.49
C PHE A 82 5.46 13.91 -6.83
N GLU A 83 5.66 14.22 -8.10
CA GLU A 83 6.74 15.13 -8.55
C GLU A 83 6.41 16.60 -8.34
N ASP A 84 5.14 16.95 -8.13
CA ASP A 84 4.71 18.32 -7.91
C ASP A 84 5.22 18.81 -6.56
N GLU A 85 5.95 19.93 -6.56
CA GLU A 85 6.54 20.52 -5.36
C GLU A 85 5.51 20.94 -4.32
N ASN A 86 4.26 21.18 -4.72
CA ASN A 86 3.19 21.58 -3.83
C ASN A 86 2.48 20.37 -3.17
N THR A 87 2.83 19.15 -3.56
CA THR A 87 2.23 17.95 -3.00
C THR A 87 2.91 17.60 -1.68
N ASP A 88 2.12 17.47 -0.62
CA ASP A 88 2.61 17.07 0.70
C ASP A 88 2.70 15.55 0.78
N ILE A 89 3.86 15.01 0.47
CA ILE A 89 4.12 13.56 0.44
C ILE A 89 3.91 12.94 1.83
N ASP A 90 4.38 13.60 2.88
CA ASP A 90 4.25 13.09 4.25
C ASP A 90 2.77 12.96 4.65
N ALA A 91 1.94 13.90 4.24
CA ALA A 91 0.50 13.85 4.52
C ALA A 91 -0.15 12.66 3.81
N ILE A 92 0.29 12.34 2.58
CA ILE A 92 -0.22 11.19 1.83
C ILE A 92 0.17 9.88 2.52
N PHE A 93 1.44 9.76 2.95
CA PHE A 93 1.89 8.59 3.71
C PHE A 93 1.04 8.37 4.95
N LYS A 94 0.79 9.43 5.71
CA LYS A 94 -0.03 9.35 6.92
C LYS A 94 -1.44 8.92 6.60
N GLN A 95 -2.05 9.49 5.59
CA GLN A 95 -3.43 9.18 5.18
C GLN A 95 -3.57 7.71 4.79
N VAL A 96 -2.67 7.21 3.95
CA VAL A 96 -2.71 5.81 3.49
C VAL A 96 -2.41 4.84 4.63
N THR A 97 -1.48 5.19 5.50
CA THR A 97 -1.16 4.42 6.70
C THR A 97 -2.39 4.29 7.60
N ASP A 98 -3.11 5.40 7.81
CA ASP A 98 -4.36 5.40 8.59
C ASP A 98 -5.42 4.50 7.93
N PHE A 99 -5.57 4.56 6.60
CA PHE A 99 -6.52 3.70 5.88
C PHE A 99 -6.21 2.21 6.10
N LEU A 100 -4.94 1.83 5.95
CA LEU A 100 -4.52 0.43 6.14
C LEU A 100 -4.75 -0.04 7.58
N SER A 101 -4.52 0.85 8.55
CA SER A 101 -4.69 0.52 9.97
C SER A 101 -6.16 0.38 10.38
N GLU A 102 -7.07 0.99 9.65
CA GLU A 102 -8.50 1.01 9.97
C GLU A 102 -9.33 0.02 9.16
N ALA A 103 -8.95 -0.22 7.89
CA ALA A 103 -9.72 -1.06 6.98
C ALA A 103 -9.77 -2.51 7.50
N ASN A 104 -10.96 -3.08 7.48
CA ASN A 104 -11.19 -4.39 8.09
C ASN A 104 -10.30 -5.50 7.52
N CYS A 105 -10.02 -5.49 6.22
CA CYS A 105 -9.22 -6.51 5.56
C CYS A 105 -7.70 -6.35 5.75
N THR A 106 -7.23 -5.16 6.12
CA THR A 106 -5.80 -4.85 6.23
C THR A 106 -5.32 -4.55 7.65
N LYS A 107 -6.22 -4.19 8.55
CA LYS A 107 -5.83 -3.72 9.90
C LYS A 107 -5.01 -4.72 10.69
N ARG A 108 -5.29 -6.02 10.54
CA ARG A 108 -4.56 -7.07 11.25
C ARG A 108 -3.13 -7.20 10.74
N ALA A 109 -2.96 -7.27 9.43
CA ALA A 109 -1.64 -7.34 8.81
C ALA A 109 -0.82 -6.08 9.14
N TYR A 110 -1.45 -4.91 9.07
CA TYR A 110 -0.80 -3.64 9.43
C TYR A 110 -0.28 -3.67 10.86
N LYS A 111 -1.12 -4.10 11.81
CA LYS A 111 -0.74 -4.19 13.22
C LYS A 111 0.43 -5.14 13.43
N ASP A 112 0.39 -6.33 12.83
CA ASP A 112 1.43 -7.33 12.98
C ASP A 112 2.76 -6.85 12.40
N ILE A 113 2.75 -6.22 11.25
CA ILE A 113 3.95 -5.67 10.61
C ILE A 113 4.52 -4.51 11.44
N LYS A 114 3.66 -3.64 11.97
CA LYS A 114 4.08 -2.52 12.81
C LYS A 114 4.83 -3.01 14.06
N ILE A 115 4.29 -4.03 14.71
CA ILE A 115 4.94 -4.63 15.89
C ILE A 115 6.31 -5.20 15.52
N ALA A 116 6.38 -5.94 14.40
CA ALA A 116 7.65 -6.54 13.94
C ALA A 116 8.71 -5.47 13.64
N VAL A 117 8.32 -4.38 12.98
CA VAL A 117 9.23 -3.27 12.66
C VAL A 117 9.70 -2.58 13.93
N GLU A 118 8.81 -2.32 14.88
CA GLU A 118 9.16 -1.68 16.15
C GLU A 118 10.13 -2.55 16.96
N GLU A 119 9.92 -3.86 16.98
CA GLU A 119 10.83 -4.80 17.66
C GLU A 119 12.23 -4.77 17.07
N GLN A 120 12.34 -4.71 15.74
CA GLN A 120 13.63 -4.61 15.07
C GLN A 120 14.36 -3.32 15.41
N ASN A 121 13.63 -2.22 15.53
CA ASN A 121 14.20 -0.90 15.81
C ASN A 121 14.65 -0.74 17.26
N GLN A 122 14.24 -1.64 18.15
CA GLN A 122 14.62 -1.60 19.57
C GLN A 122 15.92 -2.35 19.86
N LYS A 123 16.52 -2.97 18.86
CA LYS A 123 17.79 -3.68 19.01
C LYS A 123 18.97 -2.72 18.77
#